data_dd39ef5953071c7534311264bb4e9c41
#
_entry.id   dd39ef5953071c7534311264bb4e9c41
#
_cell.length_a   1.000
_cell.length_b   1.000
_cell.length_c   1.000
_cell.angle_alpha   90.00
_cell.angle_beta   90.00
_cell.angle_gamma   90.00
#
_symmetry.space_group_name_H-M   'P 1'
#
loop_
_entity.id
_entity.type
_entity.pdbx_description
1 polymer ?
#
loop_
_entity_poly.entity_id
_entity_poly.type
_entity_poly.pdbx_seq_one_letter_code
_entity_poly.pdbx_strand_id
1 'polypeptide(L)'
;IYTNLLNENHENDAKTFFEAHEEEMLEGTEVLWEDKLSYYDLIEMKVTEGEASFNSELQNDPIDPDNATFNEEWFDWYEPELMDWKSSEYIFIGSNDPSLGKNKKSDTSAIINLALSTRTGYMYVVDASIEKRKPDIIIEDVFEINRRLKRDYSKGFYKFGIETVQFQYF
;
A
#
# COMPACT_ATOMS: atom_id res chain seq x y z
N ILE A 1 22.83 -19.22 10.63
CA ILE A 1 23.49 -19.22 11.98
C ILE A 1 23.41 -17.80 12.56
N TYR A 2 23.91 -16.78 11.86
CA TYR A 2 23.92 -15.39 12.32
C TYR A 2 22.52 -14.86 12.71
N THR A 3 21.51 -15.06 11.85
CA THR A 3 20.13 -14.67 12.11
C THR A 3 19.54 -15.34 13.36
N ASN A 4 19.88 -16.61 13.60
CA ASN A 4 19.41 -17.32 14.79
C ASN A 4 20.05 -16.78 16.07
N LEU A 5 21.32 -16.39 16.04
CA LEU A 5 22.01 -15.79 17.21
C LEU A 5 21.37 -14.47 17.63
N LEU A 6 21.02 -13.60 16.68
CA LEU A 6 20.31 -12.35 16.97
C LEU A 6 18.90 -12.60 17.49
N ASN A 7 18.13 -13.50 16.89
CA ASN A 7 16.76 -13.81 17.29
C ASN A 7 16.64 -14.43 18.70
N GLU A 8 17.70 -15.09 19.16
CA GLU A 8 17.76 -15.71 20.49
C GLU A 8 18.31 -14.76 21.57
N ASN A 9 18.47 -13.46 21.29
CA ASN A 9 19.08 -12.46 22.17
C ASN A 9 20.55 -12.77 22.57
N HIS A 10 21.28 -13.43 21.71
CA HIS A 10 22.72 -13.69 21.86
C HIS A 10 23.57 -12.63 21.14
N GLU A 11 23.33 -11.37 21.47
CA GLU A 11 23.95 -10.22 20.78
C GLU A 11 25.48 -10.28 20.79
N ASN A 12 26.08 -10.63 21.92
CA ASN A 12 27.53 -10.79 22.03
C ASN A 12 28.06 -11.93 21.15
N ASP A 13 27.31 -13.02 21.05
CA ASP A 13 27.70 -14.19 20.23
C ASP A 13 27.56 -13.85 18.74
N ALA A 14 26.53 -13.07 18.37
CA ALA A 14 26.33 -12.59 17.01
C ALA A 14 27.46 -11.66 16.56
N LYS A 15 27.88 -10.73 17.42
CA LYS A 15 29.01 -9.84 17.13
C LYS A 15 30.33 -10.60 17.00
N THR A 16 30.62 -11.52 17.91
CA THR A 16 31.80 -12.37 17.84
C THR A 16 31.81 -13.23 16.58
N PHE A 17 30.65 -13.74 16.19
CA PHE A 17 30.50 -14.51 14.93
C PHE A 17 30.77 -13.62 13.71
N PHE A 18 30.22 -12.40 13.70
CA PHE A 18 30.47 -11.44 12.61
C PHE A 18 31.97 -11.12 12.51
N GLU A 19 32.62 -10.74 13.60
CA GLU A 19 34.05 -10.41 13.64
C GLU A 19 34.93 -11.57 13.13
N ALA A 20 34.53 -12.80 13.37
CA ALA A 20 35.25 -13.98 12.90
C ALA A 20 35.04 -14.29 11.42
N HIS A 21 33.99 -13.78 10.78
CA HIS A 21 33.61 -14.07 9.40
C HIS A 21 33.43 -12.79 8.56
N GLU A 22 33.98 -11.66 9.03
CA GLU A 22 33.78 -10.34 8.45
C GLU A 22 34.12 -10.31 6.95
N GLU A 23 35.29 -10.81 6.55
CA GLU A 23 35.71 -10.82 5.15
C GLU A 23 34.74 -11.60 4.27
N GLU A 24 34.27 -12.76 4.72
CA GLU A 24 33.33 -13.60 3.98
C GLU A 24 31.95 -12.94 3.88
N MET A 25 31.49 -12.31 4.95
CA MET A 25 30.18 -11.64 5.00
C MET A 25 30.13 -10.32 4.23
N LEU A 26 31.28 -9.65 4.09
CA LEU A 26 31.39 -8.43 3.30
C LEU A 26 31.63 -8.69 1.81
N GLU A 27 32.00 -9.92 1.41
CA GLU A 27 32.24 -10.23 0.02
C GLU A 27 31.01 -9.96 -0.87
N GLY A 28 31.17 -9.06 -1.85
CA GLY A 28 30.11 -8.66 -2.77
C GLY A 28 29.05 -7.72 -2.19
N THR A 29 29.28 -7.17 -0.99
CA THR A 29 28.40 -6.18 -0.38
C THR A 29 28.92 -4.76 -0.63
N GLU A 30 28.00 -3.77 -0.68
CA GLU A 30 28.32 -2.36 -0.75
C GLU A 30 27.44 -1.60 0.26
N VAL A 31 28.07 -0.90 1.19
CA VAL A 31 27.38 -0.07 2.18
C VAL A 31 27.48 1.40 1.77
N LEU A 32 26.35 2.04 1.47
CA LEU A 32 26.30 3.40 0.97
C LEU A 32 26.89 4.43 1.95
N TRP A 33 26.80 4.17 3.25
CA TRP A 33 27.18 5.13 4.30
C TRP A 33 27.78 4.44 5.53
N GLU A 34 28.90 3.77 5.32
CA GLU A 34 29.55 2.90 6.31
C GLU A 34 29.93 3.62 7.60
N ASP A 35 30.36 4.91 7.51
CA ASP A 35 30.69 5.73 8.68
C ASP A 35 29.49 5.99 9.62
N LYS A 36 28.26 5.84 9.13
CA LYS A 36 27.04 6.10 9.89
C LYS A 36 26.29 4.83 10.27
N LEU A 37 26.24 3.87 9.38
CA LEU A 37 25.60 2.58 9.58
C LEU A 37 26.51 1.52 8.96
N SER A 38 27.18 0.76 9.83
CA SER A 38 28.03 -0.35 9.37
C SER A 38 27.20 -1.49 8.79
N TYR A 39 27.83 -2.38 8.06
CA TYR A 39 27.16 -3.60 7.59
C TYR A 39 26.54 -4.40 8.74
N TYR A 40 27.23 -4.46 9.89
CA TYR A 40 26.72 -5.12 11.09
C TYR A 40 25.40 -4.50 11.57
N ASP A 41 25.37 -3.17 11.70
CA ASP A 41 24.17 -2.44 12.12
C ASP A 41 22.99 -2.67 11.16
N LEU A 42 23.27 -2.69 9.86
CA LEU A 42 22.26 -2.96 8.83
C LEU A 42 21.67 -4.37 8.91
N ILE A 43 22.50 -5.38 9.16
CA ILE A 43 22.01 -6.75 9.34
C ILE A 43 21.22 -6.91 10.64
N GLU A 44 21.65 -6.27 11.71
CA GLU A 44 20.91 -6.24 12.97
C GLU A 44 19.53 -5.60 12.79
N MET A 45 19.44 -4.45 12.11
CA MET A 45 18.17 -3.81 11.77
C MET A 45 17.29 -4.73 10.89
N LYS A 46 17.84 -5.39 9.87
CA LYS A 46 17.11 -6.32 9.03
C LYS A 46 16.49 -7.48 9.83
N VAL A 47 17.21 -7.99 10.83
CA VAL A 47 16.71 -9.10 11.66
C VAL A 47 15.69 -8.63 12.69
N THR A 48 15.90 -7.47 13.31
CA THR A 48 15.03 -6.95 14.37
C THR A 48 13.75 -6.32 13.84
N GLU A 49 13.81 -5.57 12.75
CA GLU A 49 12.69 -4.85 12.17
C GLU A 49 11.94 -5.65 11.08
N GLY A 50 12.58 -6.71 10.59
CA GLY A 50 12.06 -7.55 9.51
C GLY A 50 12.46 -7.08 8.12
N GLU A 51 12.46 -8.03 7.18
CA GLU A 51 12.95 -7.82 5.81
C GLU A 51 12.13 -6.78 5.04
N ALA A 52 10.82 -6.78 5.21
CA ALA A 52 9.93 -5.83 4.53
C ALA A 52 10.18 -4.37 4.96
N SER A 53 10.35 -4.13 6.27
CA SER A 53 10.69 -2.81 6.81
C SER A 53 12.07 -2.37 6.34
N PHE A 54 13.07 -3.26 6.44
CA PHE A 54 14.42 -3.00 5.97
C PHE A 54 14.47 -2.63 4.48
N ASN A 55 13.79 -3.39 3.63
CA ASN A 55 13.77 -3.15 2.19
C ASN A 55 13.08 -1.80 1.85
N SER A 56 11.96 -1.51 2.52
CA SER A 56 11.23 -0.26 2.33
C SER A 56 12.04 0.97 2.75
N GLU A 57 12.62 0.95 3.94
CA GLU A 57 13.23 2.13 4.56
C GLU A 57 14.69 2.33 4.14
N LEU A 58 15.45 1.25 3.96
CA LEU A 58 16.88 1.32 3.73
C LEU A 58 17.32 0.93 2.33
N GLN A 59 16.61 0.03 1.66
CA GLN A 59 16.90 -0.33 0.27
C GLN A 59 16.08 0.49 -0.74
N ASN A 60 15.13 1.31 -0.27
CA ASN A 60 14.19 2.04 -1.11
C ASN A 60 13.44 1.11 -2.08
N ASP A 61 13.24 -0.14 -1.66
CA ASP A 61 12.47 -1.16 -2.36
C ASP A 61 11.27 -1.57 -1.50
N PRO A 62 10.13 -0.86 -1.65
CA PRO A 62 8.94 -1.11 -0.84
C PRO A 62 8.18 -2.37 -1.24
N ILE A 63 8.61 -3.06 -2.31
CA ILE A 63 7.93 -4.24 -2.81
C ILE A 63 8.66 -5.48 -2.30
N ASP A 64 8.11 -6.12 -1.28
CA ASP A 64 8.41 -7.49 -0.92
C ASP A 64 7.35 -8.39 -1.56
N PRO A 65 7.64 -9.11 -2.67
CA PRO A 65 6.66 -9.94 -3.34
C PRO A 65 6.09 -11.05 -2.45
N ASP A 66 6.87 -11.53 -1.50
CA ASP A 66 6.48 -12.64 -0.62
C ASP A 66 5.56 -12.20 0.53
N ASN A 67 5.61 -10.92 0.90
CA ASN A 67 4.77 -10.30 1.94
C ASN A 67 3.83 -9.21 1.40
N ALA A 68 3.74 -9.05 0.10
CA ALA A 68 2.79 -8.11 -0.49
C ALA A 68 1.36 -8.47 -0.10
N THR A 69 0.62 -7.49 0.44
CA THR A 69 -0.80 -7.66 0.79
C THR A 69 -1.64 -8.03 -0.45
N PHE A 70 -1.18 -7.60 -1.62
CA PHE A 70 -1.78 -7.91 -2.90
C PHE A 70 -0.71 -8.38 -3.88
N ASN A 71 -0.92 -9.54 -4.51
CA ASN A 71 -0.09 -10.02 -5.60
C ASN A 71 -0.68 -9.53 -6.93
N GLU A 72 0.17 -9.04 -7.83
CA GLU A 72 -0.24 -8.57 -9.16
C GLU A 72 -0.97 -9.66 -9.96
N GLU A 73 -0.59 -10.92 -9.78
CA GLU A 73 -1.22 -12.08 -10.42
C GLU A 73 -2.69 -12.29 -10.02
N TRP A 74 -3.18 -11.64 -8.96
CA TRP A 74 -4.57 -11.73 -8.54
C TRP A 74 -5.48 -10.76 -9.29
N PHE A 75 -4.91 -9.86 -10.10
CA PHE A 75 -5.65 -8.87 -10.86
C PHE A 75 -5.79 -9.31 -12.32
N ASP A 76 -7.03 -9.41 -12.76
CA ASP A 76 -7.38 -9.68 -14.14
C ASP A 76 -7.90 -8.41 -14.82
N TRP A 77 -7.70 -8.33 -16.15
CA TRP A 77 -8.27 -7.27 -16.96
C TRP A 77 -9.66 -7.65 -17.46
N TYR A 78 -10.52 -6.67 -17.58
CA TYR A 78 -11.85 -6.83 -18.15
C TYR A 78 -12.15 -5.75 -19.18
N GLU A 79 -13.09 -6.02 -20.09
CA GLU A 79 -13.54 -5.07 -21.11
C GLU A 79 -14.81 -4.38 -20.60
N PRO A 80 -14.76 -3.08 -20.21
CA PRO A 80 -15.89 -2.37 -19.61
C PRO A 80 -17.12 -2.33 -20.51
N GLU A 81 -16.93 -2.32 -21.83
CA GLU A 81 -17.99 -2.27 -22.85
C GLU A 81 -18.80 -3.57 -22.94
N LEU A 82 -18.25 -4.68 -22.48
CA LEU A 82 -18.92 -5.97 -22.43
C LEU A 82 -19.76 -6.18 -21.18
N MET A 83 -19.68 -5.23 -20.23
CA MET A 83 -20.34 -5.35 -18.94
C MET A 83 -21.71 -4.67 -18.96
N ASP A 84 -22.75 -5.40 -18.55
CA ASP A 84 -24.09 -4.81 -18.34
C ASP A 84 -24.19 -4.22 -16.91
N TRP A 85 -23.60 -3.07 -16.70
CA TRP A 85 -23.62 -2.38 -15.42
C TRP A 85 -25.03 -2.03 -14.91
N LYS A 86 -26.04 -2.04 -15.78
CA LYS A 86 -27.45 -1.80 -15.42
C LYS A 86 -28.11 -3.04 -14.81
N SER A 87 -27.55 -4.22 -15.04
CA SER A 87 -28.04 -5.47 -14.47
C SER A 87 -28.11 -5.40 -12.94
N SER A 88 -29.15 -5.99 -12.35
CA SER A 88 -29.30 -6.10 -10.88
C SER A 88 -28.19 -6.90 -10.21
N GLU A 89 -27.37 -7.60 -10.98
CA GLU A 89 -26.19 -8.33 -10.52
C GLU A 89 -25.16 -7.39 -9.87
N TYR A 90 -25.01 -6.17 -10.41
CA TYR A 90 -23.96 -5.26 -9.95
C TYR A 90 -24.47 -4.22 -8.96
N ILE A 91 -23.72 -4.01 -7.88
CA ILE A 91 -23.88 -2.89 -6.96
C ILE A 91 -22.60 -2.07 -6.97
N PHE A 92 -22.72 -0.74 -6.85
CA PHE A 92 -21.56 0.15 -6.80
C PHE A 92 -21.21 0.46 -5.34
N ILE A 93 -19.95 0.29 -5.01
CA ILE A 93 -19.37 0.67 -3.72
C ILE A 93 -18.18 1.59 -3.97
N GLY A 94 -17.98 2.54 -3.10
CA GLY A 94 -16.84 3.44 -3.22
C GLY A 94 -16.12 3.63 -1.89
N SER A 95 -14.89 4.05 -1.97
CA SER A 95 -14.09 4.43 -0.80
C SER A 95 -13.23 5.65 -1.11
N ASN A 96 -12.97 6.42 -0.07
CA ASN A 96 -12.03 7.52 -0.11
C ASN A 96 -11.05 7.40 1.05
N ASP A 97 -9.76 7.48 0.71
CA ASP A 97 -8.67 7.74 1.64
C ASP A 97 -8.29 9.22 1.50
N PRO A 98 -8.73 10.06 2.46
CA PRO A 98 -8.52 11.49 2.36
C PRO A 98 -7.14 11.90 2.88
N SER A 99 -6.44 12.74 2.12
CA SER A 99 -5.31 13.50 2.62
C SER A 99 -5.74 14.94 2.95
N LEU A 100 -5.28 15.49 4.06
CA LEU A 100 -5.70 16.83 4.52
C LEU A 100 -5.19 18.00 3.69
N GLY A 101 -4.37 17.79 2.69
CA GLY A 101 -3.97 18.80 1.67
C GLY A 101 -3.45 20.15 2.20
N LYS A 102 -3.04 20.26 3.46
CA LYS A 102 -2.74 21.54 4.14
C LYS A 102 -1.48 22.25 3.63
N ASN A 103 -0.57 21.53 2.97
CA ASN A 103 0.72 22.07 2.50
C ASN A 103 1.07 21.56 1.09
N LYS A 104 2.01 22.25 0.40
CA LYS A 104 2.57 21.77 -0.88
C LYS A 104 3.21 20.38 -0.80
N LYS A 105 3.56 19.92 0.42
CA LYS A 105 4.11 18.58 0.72
C LYS A 105 3.04 17.59 1.20
N SER A 106 1.75 17.95 1.19
CA SER A 106 0.67 17.05 1.62
C SER A 106 0.54 15.87 0.68
N ASP A 107 0.14 14.73 1.25
CA ASP A 107 -0.13 13.52 0.50
C ASP A 107 -1.33 13.68 -0.45
N THR A 108 -1.47 12.78 -1.38
CA THR A 108 -2.61 12.69 -2.28
C THR A 108 -3.79 12.02 -1.58
N SER A 109 -5.01 12.40 -1.93
CA SER A 109 -6.21 11.65 -1.58
C SER A 109 -6.57 10.67 -2.69
N ALA A 110 -7.04 9.49 -2.32
CA ALA A 110 -7.49 8.47 -3.25
C ALA A 110 -9.01 8.32 -3.19
N ILE A 111 -9.65 8.22 -4.34
CA ILE A 111 -11.07 7.84 -4.47
C ILE A 111 -11.13 6.65 -5.40
N ILE A 112 -11.79 5.56 -4.96
CA ILE A 112 -12.01 4.38 -5.77
C ILE A 112 -13.52 4.09 -5.88
N ASN A 113 -13.93 3.68 -7.07
CA ASN A 113 -15.28 3.22 -7.36
C ASN A 113 -15.23 1.79 -7.91
N LEU A 114 -15.89 0.88 -7.22
CA LEU A 114 -15.93 -0.54 -7.55
C LEU A 114 -17.37 -0.95 -7.91
N ALA A 115 -17.49 -1.85 -8.88
CA ALA A 115 -18.70 -2.62 -9.08
C ALA A 115 -18.49 -4.03 -8.52
N LEU A 116 -19.37 -4.43 -7.60
CA LEU A 116 -19.38 -5.78 -7.02
C LEU A 116 -20.47 -6.61 -7.70
N SER A 117 -20.07 -7.74 -8.30
CA SER A 117 -21.04 -8.75 -8.73
C SER A 117 -21.58 -9.50 -7.52
N THR A 118 -22.85 -9.38 -7.25
CA THR A 118 -23.53 -10.09 -6.15
C THR A 118 -23.67 -11.59 -6.41
N ARG A 119 -23.48 -12.01 -7.67
CA ARG A 119 -23.56 -13.42 -8.08
C ARG A 119 -22.21 -14.13 -7.94
N THR A 120 -21.12 -13.50 -8.34
CA THR A 120 -19.79 -14.14 -8.36
C THR A 120 -18.86 -13.69 -7.22
N GLY A 121 -19.14 -12.54 -6.61
CA GLY A 121 -18.28 -11.90 -5.63
C GLY A 121 -17.10 -11.13 -6.25
N TYR A 122 -16.94 -11.12 -7.58
CA TYR A 122 -15.88 -10.34 -8.23
C TYR A 122 -16.11 -8.85 -8.07
N MET A 123 -15.03 -8.15 -7.82
CA MET A 123 -14.97 -6.68 -7.76
C MET A 123 -14.25 -6.15 -8.98
N TYR A 124 -14.88 -5.19 -9.64
CA TYR A 124 -14.37 -4.52 -10.83
C TYR A 124 -14.03 -3.08 -10.48
N VAL A 125 -12.81 -2.64 -10.74
CA VAL A 125 -12.43 -1.24 -10.58
C VAL A 125 -13.04 -0.46 -11.75
N VAL A 126 -14.11 0.29 -11.49
CA VAL A 126 -14.81 1.08 -12.51
C VAL A 126 -14.14 2.43 -12.72
N ASP A 127 -13.62 3.01 -11.64
CA ASP A 127 -12.95 4.29 -11.66
C ASP A 127 -12.03 4.42 -10.43
N ALA A 128 -10.86 4.99 -10.60
CA ALA A 128 -9.95 5.28 -9.52
C ALA A 128 -9.16 6.55 -9.81
N SER A 129 -8.98 7.40 -8.81
CA SER A 129 -8.19 8.62 -8.94
C SER A 129 -7.38 8.90 -7.69
N ILE A 130 -6.13 9.32 -7.91
CA ILE A 130 -5.21 9.72 -6.84
C ILE A 130 -4.74 11.13 -7.16
N GLU A 131 -5.18 12.10 -6.36
CA GLU A 131 -4.89 13.52 -6.61
C GLU A 131 -4.78 14.30 -5.30
N LYS A 132 -4.13 15.47 -5.37
CA LYS A 132 -4.12 16.43 -4.27
C LYS A 132 -5.44 17.20 -4.28
N ARG A 133 -6.28 16.96 -3.29
CA ARG A 133 -7.60 17.58 -3.15
C ARG A 133 -7.75 18.27 -1.82
N LYS A 134 -8.54 19.34 -1.80
CA LYS A 134 -9.07 19.89 -0.57
C LYS A 134 -10.31 19.09 -0.13
N PRO A 135 -10.67 19.09 1.16
CA PRO A 135 -11.81 18.31 1.65
C PRO A 135 -13.15 18.62 0.96
N ASP A 136 -13.40 19.88 0.63
CA ASP A 136 -14.59 20.34 -0.11
C ASP A 136 -14.65 19.72 -1.52
N ILE A 137 -13.51 19.67 -2.21
CA ILE A 137 -13.39 19.05 -3.53
C ILE A 137 -13.60 17.54 -3.47
N ILE A 138 -13.07 16.86 -2.43
CA ILE A 138 -13.31 15.43 -2.23
C ILE A 138 -14.82 15.15 -2.14
N ILE A 139 -15.55 15.96 -1.39
CA ILE A 139 -17.00 15.81 -1.24
C ILE A 139 -17.71 16.02 -2.59
N GLU A 140 -17.33 17.08 -3.32
CA GLU A 140 -17.90 17.35 -4.64
C GLU A 140 -17.64 16.21 -5.63
N ASP A 141 -16.41 15.68 -5.69
CA ASP A 141 -16.04 14.57 -6.56
C ASP A 141 -16.85 13.31 -6.26
N VAL A 142 -17.03 12.95 -4.98
CA VAL A 142 -17.85 11.82 -4.57
C VAL A 142 -19.30 11.97 -5.04
N PHE A 143 -19.88 13.17 -4.88
CA PHE A 143 -21.24 13.43 -5.37
C PHE A 143 -21.32 13.41 -6.89
N GLU A 144 -20.28 13.89 -7.60
CA GLU A 144 -20.25 13.85 -9.06
C GLU A 144 -20.16 12.41 -9.58
N ILE A 145 -19.31 11.58 -8.97
CA ILE A 145 -19.24 10.15 -9.30
C ILE A 145 -20.62 9.50 -9.09
N ASN A 146 -21.27 9.77 -7.96
CA ASN A 146 -22.61 9.22 -7.68
C ASN A 146 -23.66 9.70 -8.70
N ARG A 147 -23.61 10.97 -9.14
CA ARG A 147 -24.48 11.49 -10.19
C ARG A 147 -24.23 10.80 -11.54
N ARG A 148 -22.94 10.61 -11.89
CA ARG A 148 -22.52 9.89 -13.11
C ARG A 148 -23.03 8.45 -13.10
N LEU A 149 -22.87 7.71 -12.01
CA LEU A 149 -23.39 6.36 -11.87
C LEU A 149 -24.90 6.29 -12.05
N LYS A 150 -25.64 7.24 -11.47
CA LYS A 150 -27.11 7.32 -11.65
C LYS A 150 -27.51 7.62 -13.07
N ARG A 151 -26.81 8.55 -13.75
CA ARG A 151 -27.09 8.92 -15.13
C ARG A 151 -26.81 7.77 -16.10
N ASP A 152 -25.64 7.14 -15.94
CA ASP A 152 -25.13 6.18 -16.94
C ASP A 152 -25.66 4.76 -16.69
N TYR A 153 -25.85 4.38 -15.42
CA TYR A 153 -26.24 3.01 -15.04
C TYR A 153 -27.55 2.93 -14.26
N SER A 154 -28.24 4.05 -14.04
CA SER A 154 -29.48 4.15 -13.26
C SER A 154 -29.34 3.71 -11.80
N LYS A 155 -28.13 3.70 -11.26
CA LYS A 155 -27.77 3.28 -9.90
C LYS A 155 -26.72 4.23 -9.34
N GLY A 156 -26.88 4.62 -8.09
CA GLY A 156 -25.83 5.31 -7.34
C GLY A 156 -25.00 4.33 -6.49
N PHE A 157 -24.15 4.87 -5.66
CA PHE A 157 -23.46 4.06 -4.67
C PHE A 157 -24.45 3.37 -3.73
N TYR A 158 -24.26 2.07 -3.55
CA TYR A 158 -24.92 1.29 -2.51
C TYR A 158 -24.34 1.64 -1.13
N LYS A 159 -23.01 1.76 -1.07
CA LYS A 159 -22.26 2.24 0.10
C LYS A 159 -21.05 3.03 -0.37
N PHE A 160 -20.69 4.05 0.43
CA PHE A 160 -19.46 4.79 0.26
C PHE A 160 -18.76 4.89 1.62
N GLY A 161 -17.49 4.44 1.70
CA GLY A 161 -16.64 4.52 2.87
C GLY A 161 -15.74 5.75 2.83
N ILE A 162 -15.55 6.40 3.96
CA ILE A 162 -14.58 7.48 4.12
C ILE A 162 -13.76 7.16 5.36
N GLU A 163 -12.44 7.18 5.23
CA GLU A 163 -11.58 7.09 6.39
C GLU A 163 -11.71 8.37 7.23
N THR A 164 -12.10 8.21 8.50
CA THR A 164 -12.47 9.34 9.37
C THR A 164 -11.35 9.80 10.30
N VAL A 165 -10.26 9.06 10.40
CA VAL A 165 -9.18 9.35 11.37
C VAL A 165 -8.59 10.75 11.20
N GLN A 166 -8.57 11.27 9.98
CA GLN A 166 -8.06 12.61 9.68
C GLN A 166 -9.13 13.73 9.67
N PHE A 167 -10.42 13.38 9.62
CA PHE A 167 -11.53 14.36 9.60
C PHE A 167 -12.01 14.80 10.98
N GLN A 168 -11.51 14.24 12.08
CA GLN A 168 -11.93 14.57 13.45
C GLN A 168 -11.51 15.96 13.92
N TYR A 169 -10.77 16.72 13.12
CA TYR A 169 -10.23 18.04 13.47
C TYR A 169 -10.86 19.20 12.67
N PHE A 170 -12.04 19.00 12.09
CA PHE A 170 -12.81 20.04 11.38
C PHE A 170 -14.17 20.27 12.01
#